data_c597bdc5f58916f92dfb36be049f1dfa
#
_entry.id   c597bdc5f58916f92dfb36be049f1dfa
#
_cell.length_a   1.000
_cell.length_b   1.000
_cell.length_c   1.000
_cell.angle_alpha   90.00
_cell.angle_beta   90.00
_cell.angle_gamma   90.00
#
_symmetry.space_group_name_H-M   'P 1'
#
loop_
_entity.id
_entity.type
_entity.pdbx_description
1 polymer ?
#
loop_
_entity_poly.entity_id
_entity_poly.type
_entity_poly.pdbx_seq_one_letter_code
_entity_poly.pdbx_strand_id
1 'polypeptide(L)'
;MKEETTYGHQELINQAIDYIHTHLHQTLSSEMLAMEMNMSVYHFHRLFKSYLQETISAYITRQRMERAVMYLQTRDLSLQELSEKVGYDTPQSF
;
A
#
# COMPACT_ATOMS: atom_id res chain seq x y z
N MET A 1 14.84 21.24 -14.49
CA MET A 1 14.15 21.38 -13.22
C MET A 1 12.80 20.68 -13.21
N LYS A 2 11.93 20.96 -14.17
CA LYS A 2 10.64 20.25 -14.26
C LYS A 2 10.84 18.75 -14.49
N GLU A 3 11.81 18.39 -15.32
CA GLU A 3 12.11 16.98 -15.58
C GLU A 3 12.61 16.27 -14.33
N GLU A 4 13.52 16.90 -13.59
CA GLU A 4 14.02 16.35 -12.34
C GLU A 4 12.89 16.13 -11.33
N THR A 5 11.98 17.13 -11.21
CA THR A 5 10.84 17.03 -10.31
C THR A 5 9.94 15.87 -10.71
N THR A 6 9.67 15.73 -12.01
CA THR A 6 8.83 14.65 -12.52
C THR A 6 9.45 13.29 -12.23
N TYR A 7 10.73 13.12 -12.53
CA TYR A 7 11.44 11.87 -12.25
C TYR A 7 11.51 11.59 -10.75
N GLY A 8 11.75 12.64 -9.96
CA GLY A 8 11.79 12.51 -8.52
C GLY A 8 10.46 12.05 -7.95
N HIS A 9 9.35 12.59 -8.44
CA HIS A 9 8.01 12.20 -8.01
C HIS A 9 7.70 10.76 -8.39
N GLN A 10 8.01 10.36 -9.61
CA GLN A 10 7.78 9.00 -10.05
C GLN A 10 8.58 8.00 -9.23
N GLU A 11 9.84 8.32 -8.94
CA GLU A 11 10.68 7.48 -8.12
C GLU A 11 10.14 7.38 -6.69
N LEU A 12 9.68 8.48 -6.12
CA LEU A 12 9.06 8.49 -4.79
C LEU A 12 7.81 7.59 -4.76
N ILE A 13 6.98 7.67 -5.79
CA ILE A 13 5.79 6.84 -5.88
C ILE A 13 6.18 5.36 -6.01
N ASN A 14 7.19 5.05 -6.82
CA ASN A 14 7.69 3.69 -6.95
C ASN A 14 8.21 3.15 -5.62
N GLN A 15 8.93 3.97 -4.86
CA GLN A 15 9.42 3.60 -3.54
C GLN A 15 8.25 3.35 -2.57
N ALA A 16 7.22 4.20 -2.63
CA ALA A 16 6.04 4.03 -1.80
C ALA A 16 5.31 2.73 -2.11
N ILE A 17 5.17 2.41 -3.39
CA ILE A 17 4.55 1.17 -3.83
C ILE A 17 5.35 -0.03 -3.34
N ASP A 18 6.65 0.00 -3.49
CA ASP A 18 7.53 -1.07 -3.00
C ASP A 18 7.42 -1.24 -1.49
N TYR A 19 7.38 -0.15 -0.76
CA TYR A 19 7.22 -0.18 0.69
C TYR A 19 5.88 -0.81 1.07
N ILE A 20 4.81 -0.43 0.40
CA ILE A 20 3.48 -1.00 0.63
C ILE A 20 3.50 -2.51 0.42
N HIS A 21 4.05 -2.96 -0.71
CA HIS A 21 4.07 -4.39 -1.03
C HIS A 21 4.93 -5.19 -0.05
N THR A 22 6.04 -4.61 0.41
CA THR A 22 6.91 -5.26 1.36
C THR A 22 6.30 -5.36 2.76
N HIS A 23 5.45 -4.39 3.13
CA HIS A 23 4.90 -4.28 4.48
C HIS A 23 3.38 -4.50 4.53
N LEU A 24 2.84 -5.18 3.52
CA LEU A 24 1.39 -5.37 3.40
C LEU A 24 0.79 -6.14 4.57
N HIS A 25 1.58 -7.01 5.20
CA HIS A 25 1.19 -7.83 6.35
C HIS A 25 1.19 -7.04 7.67
N GLN A 26 1.63 -5.79 7.64
CA GLN A 26 1.72 -4.92 8.82
C GLN A 26 0.69 -3.80 8.74
N THR A 27 0.55 -3.07 9.85
CA THR A 27 -0.29 -1.88 9.86
C THR A 27 0.37 -0.80 9.00
N LEU A 28 -0.41 -0.27 8.05
CA LEU A 28 0.05 0.78 7.15
C LEU A 28 -0.87 1.98 7.28
N SER A 29 -0.29 3.18 7.35
CA SER A 29 -1.06 4.41 7.36
C SER A 29 -0.45 5.42 6.40
N SER A 30 -1.27 6.36 5.95
CA SER A 30 -0.81 7.43 5.08
C SER A 30 0.28 8.26 5.75
N GLU A 31 0.15 8.46 7.06
CA GLU A 31 1.11 9.23 7.86
C GLU A 31 2.47 8.55 7.87
N MET A 32 2.49 7.24 8.08
CA MET A 32 3.74 6.47 8.07
C MET A 32 4.42 6.54 6.72
N LEU A 33 3.64 6.36 5.65
CA LEU A 33 4.18 6.38 4.30
C LEU A 33 4.72 7.76 3.92
N ALA A 34 3.99 8.81 4.26
CA ALA A 34 4.44 10.16 4.00
C ALA A 34 5.74 10.45 4.74
N MET A 35 5.85 10.01 5.98
CA MET A 35 7.06 10.17 6.77
C MET A 35 8.24 9.45 6.12
N GLU A 36 8.04 8.23 5.66
CA GLU A 36 9.09 7.47 4.97
C GLU A 36 9.55 8.17 3.70
N MET A 37 8.64 8.87 3.03
CA MET A 37 8.95 9.59 1.80
C MET A 37 9.39 11.02 2.05
N ASN A 38 9.51 11.44 3.32
CA ASN A 38 9.88 12.81 3.71
C ASN A 38 8.95 13.87 3.12
N MET A 39 7.64 13.57 3.16
CA MET A 39 6.62 14.44 2.62
C MET A 39 5.53 14.70 3.65
N SER A 40 4.82 15.82 3.49
CA SER A 40 3.59 16.02 4.27
C SER A 40 2.53 15.01 3.81
N VAL A 41 1.62 14.67 4.70
CA VAL A 41 0.53 13.74 4.39
C VAL A 41 -0.31 14.27 3.23
N TYR A 42 -0.64 15.55 3.26
CA TYR A 42 -1.44 16.19 2.21
C TYR A 42 -0.76 16.09 0.86
N HIS A 43 0.53 16.43 0.79
CA HIS A 43 1.28 16.41 -0.46
C HIS A 43 1.42 14.97 -0.98
N PHE A 44 1.69 14.04 -0.09
CA PHE A 44 1.83 12.63 -0.46
C PHE A 44 0.50 12.07 -1.00
N HIS A 45 -0.62 12.37 -0.34
CA HIS A 45 -1.95 11.97 -0.82
C HIS A 45 -2.23 12.46 -2.22
N ARG A 46 -1.97 13.73 -2.48
CA ARG A 46 -2.21 14.31 -3.79
C ARG A 46 -1.33 13.68 -4.86
N LEU A 47 -0.06 13.50 -4.55
CA LEU A 47 0.89 12.92 -5.47
C LEU A 47 0.52 11.48 -5.80
N PHE A 48 0.22 10.69 -4.78
CA PHE A 48 -0.13 9.29 -4.95
C PHE A 48 -1.38 9.14 -5.82
N LYS A 49 -2.43 9.89 -5.51
CA LYS A 49 -3.67 9.83 -6.27
C LYS A 49 -3.47 10.28 -7.72
N SER A 50 -2.62 11.26 -7.93
CA SER A 50 -2.29 11.75 -9.26
C SER A 50 -1.67 10.66 -10.14
N TYR A 51 -0.81 9.83 -9.55
CA TYR A 51 -0.12 8.78 -10.30
C TYR A 51 -0.95 7.49 -10.39
N LEU A 52 -1.62 7.09 -9.32
CA LEU A 52 -2.29 5.81 -9.25
C LEU A 52 -3.79 5.88 -9.57
N GLN A 53 -4.35 7.07 -9.62
CA GLN A 53 -5.77 7.31 -9.86
C GLN A 53 -6.66 6.71 -8.76
N GLU A 54 -6.10 6.45 -7.60
CA GLU A 54 -6.84 5.99 -6.43
C GLU A 54 -6.14 6.45 -5.16
N THR A 55 -6.87 6.46 -4.05
CA THR A 55 -6.31 6.86 -2.77
C THR A 55 -5.35 5.79 -2.26
N ILE A 56 -4.47 6.18 -1.34
CA ILE A 56 -3.54 5.25 -0.69
C ILE A 56 -4.31 4.12 -0.02
N SER A 57 -5.37 4.46 0.70
CA SER A 57 -6.19 3.49 1.42
C SER A 57 -6.85 2.48 0.49
N ALA A 58 -7.41 2.96 -0.62
CA ALA A 58 -8.03 2.10 -1.62
C ALA A 58 -6.99 1.17 -2.25
N TYR A 59 -5.80 1.70 -2.54
CA TYR A 59 -4.72 0.92 -3.12
C TYR A 59 -4.29 -0.21 -2.18
N ILE A 60 -4.07 0.11 -0.91
CA ILE A 60 -3.67 -0.90 0.09
C ILE A 60 -4.73 -1.98 0.22
N THR A 61 -6.01 -1.57 0.32
CA THR A 61 -7.12 -2.51 0.44
C THR A 61 -7.16 -3.45 -0.76
N ARG A 62 -7.03 -2.89 -1.97
CA ARG A 62 -7.05 -3.69 -3.19
C ARG A 62 -5.88 -4.68 -3.23
N GLN A 63 -4.68 -4.24 -2.86
CA GLN A 63 -3.51 -5.12 -2.84
C GLN A 63 -3.66 -6.24 -1.82
N ARG A 64 -4.26 -5.96 -0.67
CA ARG A 64 -4.52 -6.99 0.34
C ARG A 64 -5.51 -8.02 -0.16
N MET A 65 -6.55 -7.57 -0.86
CA MET A 65 -7.55 -8.49 -1.42
C MET A 65 -6.97 -9.35 -2.53
N GLU A 66 -6.15 -8.77 -3.41
CA GLU A 66 -5.47 -9.54 -4.46
C GLU A 66 -4.55 -10.61 -3.86
N ARG A 67 -3.81 -10.25 -2.81
CA ARG A 67 -2.95 -11.19 -2.12
C ARG A 67 -3.74 -12.30 -1.43
N ALA A 68 -4.89 -11.95 -0.85
CA ALA A 68 -5.78 -12.93 -0.24
C ALA A 68 -6.29 -13.95 -1.25
N VAL A 69 -6.70 -13.50 -2.42
CA VAL A 69 -7.14 -14.38 -3.50
C VAL A 69 -6.01 -15.33 -3.91
N MET A 70 -4.81 -14.82 -4.02
CA MET A 70 -3.63 -15.63 -4.37
C MET A 70 -3.40 -16.72 -3.33
N TYR A 71 -3.48 -16.39 -2.05
CA TYR A 71 -3.31 -17.39 -0.98
C TYR A 71 -4.41 -18.43 -0.99
N LEU A 72 -5.65 -18.03 -1.25
CA LEU A 72 -6.76 -18.97 -1.35
C LEU A 72 -6.60 -19.95 -2.50
N GLN A 73 -5.97 -19.50 -3.58
CA GLN A 73 -5.76 -20.37 -4.76
C GLN A 73 -4.57 -21.31 -4.58
N THR A 74 -3.57 -20.91 -3.82
CA THR A 74 -2.32 -21.67 -3.74
C THR A 74 -2.12 -22.42 -2.43
N ARG A 75 -2.88 -22.09 -1.39
CA ARG A 75 -2.70 -22.66 -0.06
C ARG A 75 -4.03 -22.87 0.63
N ASP A 76 -4.08 -23.90 1.45
CA ASP A 76 -5.24 -24.18 2.30
C ASP A 76 -5.01 -23.52 3.65
N LEU A 77 -5.42 -22.25 3.75
CA LEU A 77 -5.24 -21.45 4.96
C LEU A 77 -6.57 -21.21 5.65
N SER A 78 -6.54 -21.19 6.98
CA SER A 78 -7.70 -20.77 7.75
C SER A 78 -7.94 -19.28 7.53
N LEU A 79 -9.16 -18.81 7.82
CA LEU A 79 -9.48 -17.41 7.68
C LEU A 79 -8.61 -16.54 8.57
N GLN A 80 -8.28 -17.02 9.77
CA GLN A 80 -7.40 -16.31 10.70
C GLN A 80 -5.99 -16.16 10.11
N GLU A 81 -5.43 -17.25 9.62
CA GLU A 81 -4.11 -17.23 9.00
C GLU A 81 -4.08 -16.30 7.79
N LEU A 82 -5.14 -16.35 6.98
CA LEU A 82 -5.25 -15.51 5.80
C LEU A 82 -5.28 -14.03 6.15
N SER A 83 -6.10 -13.65 7.14
CA SER A 83 -6.19 -12.25 7.53
C SER A 83 -4.85 -11.71 8.06
N GLU A 84 -4.11 -12.52 8.80
CA GLU A 84 -2.79 -12.14 9.29
C GLU A 84 -1.80 -11.91 8.15
N LYS A 85 -1.81 -12.81 7.15
CA LYS A 85 -0.88 -12.72 6.04
C LYS A 85 -1.14 -11.52 5.13
N VAL A 86 -2.37 -11.04 5.06
CA VAL A 86 -2.70 -9.88 4.22
C VAL A 86 -2.81 -8.58 5.01
N GLY A 87 -2.51 -8.60 6.31
CA GLY A 87 -2.38 -7.39 7.09
C GLY A 87 -3.61 -6.94 7.86
N TYR A 88 -4.58 -7.82 8.07
CA TYR A 88 -5.76 -7.52 8.88
C TYR A 88 -5.62 -8.14 10.27
N ASP A 89 -6.12 -7.44 11.28
CA ASP A 89 -6.00 -7.90 12.66
C ASP A 89 -6.93 -9.08 12.97
N THR A 90 -8.08 -9.09 12.35
CA THR A 90 -9.09 -10.12 12.58
C THR A 90 -9.77 -10.48 11.27
N PRO A 91 -10.43 -11.67 11.20
CA PRO A 91 -11.20 -12.04 10.01
C PRO A 91 -12.30 -11.05 9.67
N GLN A 92 -12.86 -10.36 10.66
CA GLN A 92 -13.89 -9.35 10.43
C GLN A 92 -13.37 -8.13 9.69
N SER A 93 -12.08 -7.81 9.83
CA SER A 93 -11.44 -6.72 9.10
C SER A 93 -11.16 -7.08 7.66
N PHE A 94 -11.09 -8.36 7.38
CA PHE A 94 -10.85 -8.91 6.05
C PHE A 94 -12.11 -8.84 5.20
#